data_8edc179de31f3095f72679d3ecde10f5
#
_entry.id   8edc179de31f3095f72679d3ecde10f5
#
_cell.length_a   1.000
_cell.length_b   1.000
_cell.length_c   1.000
_cell.angle_alpha   90.00
_cell.angle_beta   90.00
_cell.angle_gamma   90.00
#
_symmetry.space_group_name_H-M   'P 1'
#
loop_
_entity.id
_entity.type
_entity.pdbx_description
1 polymer ?
#
loop_
_entity_poly.entity_id
_entity_poly.type
_entity_poly.pdbx_seq_one_letter_code
_entity_poly.pdbx_strand_id
1 'polypeptide(L)'
;DDSTDPTNWKYAAETCAARVLEKNPELLIMVEGTEVYPKEGYDWTAPRIDYTTMTEYYYGTWWGGNFRGAKKYPIDLGKYQSQLVYSPHDYGPLVWEQKWFYDGFTQETLLKDCWYDNWFFLQDEGVAPLLMGEWGGFMDGDKNEQWMTYLRDFMIENRIHHTFWCFNENSGDTGGLVYDNFGKWDEDKYALVKPALWQDDNGKFISLDHTIALGSNGISLSDYYGGN
;
A
#
# COMPACT_ATOMS: atom_id res chain seq x y z
N ASP A 1 -11.42 16.28 8.32
CA ASP A 1 -12.72 16.82 8.69
C ASP A 1 -13.57 17.04 7.43
N ASP A 2 -14.76 17.60 7.57
CA ASP A 2 -15.68 17.88 6.46
C ASP A 2 -15.53 19.30 5.89
N SER A 3 -14.40 19.96 6.11
CA SER A 3 -14.16 21.29 5.54
C SER A 3 -13.94 21.22 4.03
N THR A 4 -14.29 22.31 3.34
CA THR A 4 -14.05 22.46 1.90
C THR A 4 -12.73 23.20 1.59
N ASP A 5 -11.81 23.21 2.53
CA ASP A 5 -10.47 23.73 2.32
C ASP A 5 -9.73 22.86 1.29
N PRO A 6 -9.13 23.43 0.25
CA PRO A 6 -8.41 22.67 -0.77
C PRO A 6 -7.23 21.82 -0.24
N THR A 7 -6.74 22.13 0.95
CA THR A 7 -5.70 21.35 1.63
C THR A 7 -6.26 20.21 2.47
N ASN A 8 -7.59 20.10 2.60
CA ASN A 8 -8.24 19.01 3.29
C ASN A 8 -8.17 17.74 2.42
N TRP A 9 -7.60 16.66 2.96
CA TRP A 9 -7.37 15.40 2.25
C TRP A 9 -8.66 14.81 1.65
N LYS A 10 -9.74 14.73 2.45
CA LYS A 10 -11.03 14.21 2.00
C LYS A 10 -11.61 15.05 0.87
N TYR A 11 -11.70 16.37 1.08
CA TYR A 11 -12.25 17.29 0.09
C TYR A 11 -11.45 17.28 -1.22
N ALA A 12 -10.14 17.25 -1.14
CA ALA A 12 -9.27 17.17 -2.32
C ALA A 12 -9.48 15.87 -3.09
N ALA A 13 -9.50 14.73 -2.38
CA ALA A 13 -9.71 13.42 -3.00
C ALA A 13 -11.08 13.34 -3.70
N GLU A 14 -12.16 13.72 -3.01
CA GLU A 14 -13.52 13.71 -3.57
C GLU A 14 -13.69 14.66 -4.77
N THR A 15 -13.10 15.86 -4.67
CA THR A 15 -13.16 16.85 -5.75
C THR A 15 -12.41 16.36 -7.00
N CYS A 16 -11.21 15.80 -6.82
CA CYS A 16 -10.43 15.21 -7.92
C CYS A 16 -11.15 14.01 -8.52
N ALA A 17 -11.63 13.09 -7.70
CA ALA A 17 -12.37 11.91 -8.14
C ALA A 17 -13.62 12.29 -8.95
N ALA A 18 -14.39 13.27 -8.52
CA ALA A 18 -15.56 13.75 -9.24
C ALA A 18 -15.21 14.23 -10.64
N ARG A 19 -14.07 14.93 -10.82
CA ARG A 19 -13.60 15.40 -12.13
C ARG A 19 -13.12 14.27 -13.03
N VAL A 20 -12.46 13.27 -12.46
CA VAL A 20 -12.01 12.08 -13.21
C VAL A 20 -13.23 11.29 -13.68
N LEU A 21 -14.15 10.98 -12.77
CA LEU A 21 -15.36 10.18 -13.08
C LEU A 21 -16.37 10.89 -13.99
N GLU A 22 -16.37 12.23 -14.02
CA GLU A 22 -17.10 12.98 -15.04
C GLU A 22 -16.62 12.68 -16.45
N LYS A 23 -15.32 12.44 -16.63
CA LYS A 23 -14.71 12.16 -17.94
C LYS A 23 -14.71 10.67 -18.30
N ASN A 24 -14.44 9.84 -17.31
CA ASN A 24 -14.46 8.38 -17.49
C ASN A 24 -15.07 7.72 -16.25
N PRO A 25 -16.36 7.39 -16.28
CA PRO A 25 -17.09 6.81 -15.14
C PRO A 25 -16.71 5.35 -14.84
N GLU A 26 -15.87 4.72 -15.66
CA GLU A 26 -15.46 3.30 -15.49
C GLU A 26 -14.13 3.15 -14.73
N LEU A 27 -13.47 4.27 -14.37
CA LEU A 27 -12.19 4.20 -13.68
C LEU A 27 -12.34 3.87 -12.20
N LEU A 28 -11.44 3.06 -11.67
CA LEU A 28 -11.21 2.96 -10.24
C LEU A 28 -10.50 4.23 -9.76
N ILE A 29 -10.86 4.68 -8.57
CA ILE A 29 -10.25 5.82 -7.89
C ILE A 29 -9.40 5.29 -6.75
N MET A 30 -8.09 5.35 -6.90
CA MET A 30 -7.15 5.00 -5.85
C MET A 30 -6.82 6.25 -5.03
N VAL A 31 -7.04 6.16 -3.72
CA VAL A 31 -6.77 7.27 -2.80
C VAL A 31 -5.66 6.85 -1.85
N GLU A 32 -4.56 7.56 -1.91
CA GLU A 32 -3.41 7.41 -1.02
C GLU A 32 -3.69 8.08 0.33
N GLY A 33 -3.09 7.58 1.40
CA GLY A 33 -3.24 8.14 2.75
C GLY A 33 -2.41 9.39 2.99
N THR A 34 -2.36 9.80 4.25
CA THR A 34 -1.47 10.86 4.72
C THR A 34 -0.22 10.24 5.37
N GLU A 35 0.78 11.08 5.70
CA GLU A 35 1.94 10.66 6.48
C GLU A 35 1.62 10.61 7.98
N VAL A 36 0.82 11.55 8.46
CA VAL A 36 0.53 11.72 9.88
C VAL A 36 -0.95 11.94 10.13
N TYR A 37 -1.39 11.62 11.36
CA TYR A 37 -2.73 11.94 11.86
C TYR A 37 -2.62 12.40 13.32
N PRO A 38 -3.32 13.48 13.75
CA PRO A 38 -3.27 13.94 15.14
C PRO A 38 -3.71 12.87 16.13
N LYS A 39 -3.00 12.75 17.25
CA LYS A 39 -3.40 11.91 18.38
C LYS A 39 -4.59 12.50 19.13
N GLU A 40 -5.20 11.68 19.96
CA GLU A 40 -6.33 12.08 20.79
C GLU A 40 -5.99 13.31 21.65
N GLY A 41 -6.85 14.32 21.59
CA GLY A 41 -6.65 15.59 22.31
C GLY A 41 -5.82 16.62 21.55
N TYR A 42 -5.31 16.28 20.37
CA TYR A 42 -4.59 17.20 19.49
C TYR A 42 -5.32 17.39 18.15
N ASP A 43 -4.92 18.41 17.42
CA ASP A 43 -5.40 18.70 16.08
C ASP A 43 -4.24 19.13 15.15
N TRP A 44 -4.56 19.52 13.93
CA TRP A 44 -3.58 19.91 12.92
C TRP A 44 -2.79 21.19 13.24
N THR A 45 -3.09 21.87 14.35
CA THR A 45 -2.35 23.04 14.84
C THR A 45 -1.21 22.65 15.78
N ALA A 46 -1.15 21.38 16.23
CA ALA A 46 -0.08 20.89 17.09
C ALA A 46 1.30 21.01 16.40
N PRO A 47 2.38 21.26 17.16
CA PRO A 47 3.70 21.48 16.60
C PRO A 47 4.22 20.32 15.74
N ARG A 48 4.82 20.66 14.58
CA ARG A 48 5.47 19.74 13.63
C ARG A 48 6.88 20.25 13.32
N ILE A 49 7.66 20.52 14.36
CA ILE A 49 8.96 21.19 14.24
C ILE A 49 10.01 20.25 13.66
N ASP A 50 10.04 19.03 14.15
CA ASP A 50 10.89 17.95 13.67
C ASP A 50 10.18 16.60 13.85
N TYR A 51 10.79 15.53 13.38
CA TYR A 51 10.18 14.20 13.46
C TYR A 51 9.93 13.74 14.91
N THR A 52 10.86 14.03 15.82
CA THR A 52 10.72 13.65 17.24
C THR A 52 9.54 14.37 17.89
N THR A 53 9.48 15.69 17.72
CA THR A 53 8.36 16.53 18.21
C THR A 53 7.04 16.10 17.57
N MET A 54 7.06 15.80 16.28
CA MET A 54 5.88 15.34 15.55
C MET A 54 5.28 14.09 16.18
N THR A 55 6.09 13.12 16.59
CA THR A 55 5.61 11.85 17.18
C THR A 55 4.98 12.01 18.57
N GLU A 56 5.19 13.12 19.26
CA GLU A 56 4.48 13.43 20.51
C GLU A 56 3.00 13.70 20.26
N TYR A 57 2.67 14.39 19.16
CA TYR A 57 1.34 14.91 18.86
C TYR A 57 0.61 14.14 17.75
N TYR A 58 1.36 13.40 16.93
CA TYR A 58 0.81 12.71 15.77
C TYR A 58 1.14 11.21 15.77
N TYR A 59 0.23 10.43 15.20
CA TYR A 59 0.54 9.10 14.69
C TYR A 59 1.24 9.26 13.36
N GLY A 60 2.55 9.00 13.30
CA GLY A 60 3.34 9.07 12.08
C GLY A 60 3.49 7.69 11.44
N THR A 61 3.56 7.67 10.11
CA THR A 61 3.94 6.52 9.30
C THR A 61 4.83 7.02 8.16
N TRP A 62 4.87 6.29 7.06
CA TRP A 62 5.41 6.80 5.81
C TRP A 62 4.34 7.61 5.05
N TRP A 63 4.74 8.42 4.09
CA TRP A 63 3.81 9.10 3.20
C TRP A 63 2.88 8.07 2.54
N GLY A 64 1.61 8.35 2.55
CA GLY A 64 0.58 7.45 2.05
C GLY A 64 0.13 6.34 3.00
N GLY A 65 0.82 6.11 4.12
CA GLY A 65 0.57 4.97 4.99
C GLY A 65 -0.52 5.17 6.05
N ASN A 66 -1.06 6.39 6.22
CA ASN A 66 -1.93 6.70 7.35
C ASN A 66 -3.36 7.04 6.92
N PHE A 67 -4.29 6.14 7.25
CA PHE A 67 -5.72 6.30 7.00
C PHE A 67 -6.55 6.45 8.28
N ARG A 68 -5.94 6.70 9.44
CA ARG A 68 -6.67 6.84 10.72
C ARG A 68 -7.84 7.82 10.62
N GLY A 69 -7.67 8.89 9.85
CA GLY A 69 -8.72 9.86 9.59
C GLY A 69 -9.94 9.32 8.86
N ALA A 70 -9.78 8.30 8.04
CA ALA A 70 -10.86 7.69 7.28
C ALA A 70 -11.88 6.94 8.17
N LYS A 71 -11.51 6.55 9.40
CA LYS A 71 -12.47 6.00 10.38
C LYS A 71 -13.62 6.97 10.66
N LYS A 72 -13.32 8.26 10.72
CA LYS A 72 -14.30 9.30 11.02
C LYS A 72 -14.77 10.05 9.77
N TYR A 73 -13.89 10.18 8.80
CA TYR A 73 -14.09 10.95 7.58
C TYR A 73 -13.74 10.10 6.35
N PRO A 74 -14.50 9.02 6.08
CA PRO A 74 -14.28 8.20 4.89
C PRO A 74 -14.51 9.01 3.61
N ILE A 75 -13.86 8.64 2.54
CA ILE A 75 -14.09 9.22 1.21
C ILE A 75 -15.48 8.79 0.71
N ASP A 76 -16.26 9.75 0.24
CA ASP A 76 -17.58 9.54 -0.34
C ASP A 76 -17.57 9.92 -1.83
N LEU A 77 -17.70 8.93 -2.69
CA LEU A 77 -17.81 9.08 -4.14
C LEU A 77 -19.27 9.02 -4.63
N GLY A 78 -20.24 9.02 -3.72
CA GLY A 78 -21.67 8.95 -4.05
C GLY A 78 -22.02 7.70 -4.86
N LYS A 79 -22.65 7.88 -6.03
CA LYS A 79 -23.03 6.75 -6.91
C LYS A 79 -21.84 5.92 -7.43
N TYR A 80 -20.62 6.41 -7.29
CA TYR A 80 -19.40 5.74 -7.71
C TYR A 80 -18.62 5.13 -6.54
N GLN A 81 -19.24 4.96 -5.37
CA GLN A 81 -18.58 4.44 -4.18
C GLN A 81 -17.91 3.07 -4.39
N SER A 82 -18.47 2.21 -5.24
CA SER A 82 -17.88 0.91 -5.58
C SER A 82 -16.57 0.99 -6.38
N GLN A 83 -16.19 2.17 -6.84
CA GLN A 83 -14.94 2.41 -7.57
C GLN A 83 -13.81 2.94 -6.68
N LEU A 84 -14.07 3.14 -5.37
CA LEU A 84 -13.07 3.56 -4.40
C LEU A 84 -12.15 2.39 -4.03
N VAL A 85 -10.85 2.64 -4.08
CA VAL A 85 -9.78 1.77 -3.56
C VAL A 85 -8.87 2.63 -2.70
N TYR A 86 -8.59 2.22 -1.47
CA TYR A 86 -7.56 2.88 -0.68
C TYR A 86 -6.19 2.28 -0.98
N SER A 87 -5.18 3.14 -1.12
CA SER A 87 -3.83 2.75 -1.54
C SER A 87 -2.81 3.09 -0.46
N PRO A 88 -2.68 2.25 0.59
CA PRO A 88 -1.65 2.46 1.61
C PRO A 88 -0.25 2.20 1.07
N HIS A 89 0.73 2.85 1.70
CA HIS A 89 2.15 2.56 1.57
C HIS A 89 2.68 2.02 2.88
N ASP A 90 3.60 1.06 2.83
CA ASP A 90 4.23 0.49 4.02
C ASP A 90 5.70 0.16 3.75
N TYR A 91 6.59 0.55 4.66
CA TYR A 91 8.02 0.38 4.50
C TYR A 91 8.68 -0.18 5.76
N GLY A 92 9.86 -0.74 5.57
CA GLY A 92 10.64 -1.36 6.63
C GLY A 92 11.60 -0.40 7.36
N PRO A 93 12.33 -0.93 8.35
CA PRO A 93 13.21 -0.13 9.20
C PRO A 93 14.37 0.52 8.46
N LEU A 94 14.75 0.03 7.28
CA LEU A 94 15.84 0.64 6.48
C LEU A 94 15.39 1.91 5.74
N VAL A 95 14.09 2.09 5.50
CA VAL A 95 13.56 3.36 4.99
C VAL A 95 13.47 4.36 6.15
N TRP A 96 12.84 3.96 7.24
CA TRP A 96 12.83 4.71 8.48
C TRP A 96 12.47 3.80 9.65
N GLU A 97 13.34 3.77 10.69
CA GLU A 97 13.08 2.95 11.87
C GLU A 97 11.88 3.49 12.65
N GLN A 98 10.92 2.62 12.91
CA GLN A 98 9.71 2.91 13.66
C GLN A 98 9.68 2.09 14.96
N LYS A 99 8.92 2.55 15.95
CA LYS A 99 8.82 1.93 17.26
C LYS A 99 8.30 0.49 17.27
N TRP A 100 7.64 0.04 16.22
CA TRP A 100 7.13 -1.33 16.08
C TRP A 100 8.15 -2.33 15.53
N PHE A 101 9.36 -1.88 15.13
CA PHE A 101 10.44 -2.75 14.69
C PHE A 101 11.39 -3.13 15.83
N TYR A 102 10.84 -3.37 17.02
CA TYR A 102 11.62 -3.86 18.16
C TYR A 102 12.09 -5.30 17.96
N ASP A 103 13.06 -5.76 18.76
CA ASP A 103 13.59 -7.12 18.65
C ASP A 103 12.49 -8.17 18.89
N GLY A 104 12.34 -9.10 17.94
CA GLY A 104 11.33 -10.13 17.99
C GLY A 104 9.92 -9.70 17.59
N PHE A 105 9.78 -8.62 16.82
CA PHE A 105 8.48 -8.29 16.20
C PHE A 105 8.04 -9.43 15.28
N THR A 106 6.74 -9.59 15.11
CA THR A 106 6.09 -10.62 14.30
C THR A 106 5.02 -9.99 13.43
N GLN A 107 4.46 -10.76 12.47
CA GLN A 107 3.31 -10.32 11.69
C GLN A 107 2.14 -9.88 12.59
N GLU A 108 1.86 -10.64 13.67
CA GLU A 108 0.80 -10.31 14.63
C GLU A 108 1.05 -8.97 15.34
N THR A 109 2.30 -8.73 15.78
CA THR A 109 2.64 -7.46 16.44
C THR A 109 2.63 -6.29 15.45
N LEU A 110 3.07 -6.47 14.21
CA LEU A 110 2.95 -5.46 13.16
C LEU A 110 1.49 -5.12 12.85
N LEU A 111 0.63 -6.13 12.76
CA LEU A 111 -0.80 -5.91 12.60
C LEU A 111 -1.37 -5.06 13.74
N LYS A 112 -1.06 -5.40 14.97
CA LYS A 112 -1.55 -4.72 16.17
C LYS A 112 -0.99 -3.32 16.34
N ASP A 113 0.32 -3.14 16.16
CA ASP A 113 1.04 -1.92 16.54
C ASP A 113 1.10 -0.89 15.39
N CYS A 114 0.87 -1.33 14.15
CA CYS A 114 0.96 -0.49 12.95
C CYS A 114 -0.23 -0.69 12.00
N TRP A 115 -0.35 -1.86 11.37
CA TRP A 115 -1.16 -2.04 10.16
C TRP A 115 -2.66 -1.84 10.38
N TYR A 116 -3.22 -2.41 11.47
CA TYR A 116 -4.67 -2.37 11.68
C TYR A 116 -5.18 -0.93 11.74
N ASP A 117 -4.66 -0.13 12.63
CA ASP A 117 -5.12 1.24 12.84
C ASP A 117 -4.77 2.19 11.71
N ASN A 118 -3.66 1.92 10.99
CA ASN A 118 -3.24 2.81 9.92
C ASN A 118 -3.98 2.55 8.61
N TRP A 119 -4.29 1.28 8.26
CA TRP A 119 -4.91 1.01 6.98
C TRP A 119 -5.74 -0.29 6.90
N PHE A 120 -5.42 -1.36 7.64
CA PHE A 120 -6.08 -2.65 7.43
C PHE A 120 -7.55 -2.66 7.86
N PHE A 121 -7.95 -1.85 8.83
CA PHE A 121 -9.36 -1.71 9.23
C PHE A 121 -10.28 -1.37 8.05
N LEU A 122 -9.78 -0.68 7.03
CA LEU A 122 -10.57 -0.31 5.85
C LEU A 122 -11.11 -1.53 5.10
N GLN A 123 -10.31 -2.59 5.01
CA GLN A 123 -10.72 -3.85 4.40
C GLN A 123 -11.44 -4.76 5.40
N ASP A 124 -10.92 -4.89 6.62
CA ASP A 124 -11.47 -5.76 7.65
C ASP A 124 -12.90 -5.38 8.05
N GLU A 125 -13.18 -4.09 8.15
CA GLU A 125 -14.51 -3.53 8.43
C GLU A 125 -15.38 -3.36 7.17
N GLY A 126 -14.88 -3.74 5.99
CA GLY A 126 -15.62 -3.68 4.72
C GLY A 126 -15.89 -2.26 4.20
N VAL A 127 -15.03 -1.30 4.53
CA VAL A 127 -15.16 0.11 4.08
C VAL A 127 -14.88 0.23 2.59
N ALA A 128 -13.73 -0.29 2.13
CA ALA A 128 -13.35 -0.40 0.72
C ALA A 128 -12.18 -1.38 0.55
N PRO A 129 -11.96 -1.92 -0.67
CA PRO A 129 -10.79 -2.74 -0.95
C PRO A 129 -9.49 -1.94 -0.86
N LEU A 130 -8.39 -2.66 -0.61
CA LEU A 130 -7.04 -2.12 -0.56
C LEU A 130 -6.22 -2.51 -1.80
N LEU A 131 -5.34 -1.60 -2.21
CA LEU A 131 -4.18 -1.88 -3.04
C LEU A 131 -2.96 -1.30 -2.34
N MET A 132 -2.06 -2.13 -1.82
CA MET A 132 -0.78 -1.68 -1.27
C MET A 132 0.00 -0.99 -2.38
N GLY A 133 -0.03 0.35 -2.41
CA GLY A 133 0.49 1.16 -3.50
C GLY A 133 2.01 1.16 -3.59
N GLU A 134 2.66 1.10 -2.43
CA GLU A 134 4.11 0.97 -2.35
C GLU A 134 4.50 0.08 -1.17
N TRP A 135 5.42 -0.82 -1.42
CA TRP A 135 6.16 -1.58 -0.42
C TRP A 135 7.43 -2.13 -1.05
N GLY A 136 8.51 -2.21 -0.30
CA GLY A 136 9.78 -2.71 -0.80
C GLY A 136 10.95 -2.30 0.09
N GLY A 137 12.12 -2.83 -0.18
CA GLY A 137 13.30 -2.57 0.62
C GLY A 137 14.52 -3.32 0.17
N PHE A 138 15.64 -3.07 0.83
CA PHE A 138 16.86 -3.86 0.67
C PHE A 138 16.72 -5.20 1.39
N MET A 139 17.36 -6.23 0.82
CA MET A 139 17.56 -7.53 1.44
C MET A 139 18.76 -7.43 2.39
N ASP A 140 18.50 -7.32 3.70
CA ASP A 140 19.54 -7.15 4.72
C ASP A 140 19.85 -8.44 5.52
N GLY A 141 19.07 -9.49 5.31
CA GLY A 141 19.15 -10.72 6.09
C GLY A 141 18.70 -10.54 7.55
N ASP A 142 18.01 -9.46 7.89
CA ASP A 142 17.60 -9.07 9.23
C ASP A 142 16.18 -8.47 9.22
N LYS A 143 15.93 -7.46 10.02
CA LYS A 143 14.61 -6.86 10.30
C LYS A 143 13.88 -6.38 9.05
N ASN A 144 14.58 -5.82 8.07
CA ASN A 144 13.93 -5.31 6.86
C ASN A 144 13.39 -6.44 5.98
N GLU A 145 14.19 -7.49 5.77
CA GLU A 145 13.74 -8.69 5.06
C GLU A 145 12.65 -9.42 5.82
N GLN A 146 12.73 -9.48 7.15
CA GLN A 146 11.70 -10.05 8.00
C GLN A 146 10.36 -9.30 7.85
N TRP A 147 10.39 -7.96 7.88
CA TRP A 147 9.21 -7.14 7.65
C TRP A 147 8.61 -7.37 6.25
N MET A 148 9.44 -7.37 5.19
CA MET A 148 8.97 -7.65 3.83
C MET A 148 8.29 -9.03 3.73
N THR A 149 8.86 -10.02 4.38
CA THR A 149 8.29 -11.38 4.43
C THR A 149 6.93 -11.39 5.09
N TYR A 150 6.80 -10.75 6.26
CA TYR A 150 5.54 -10.69 6.99
C TYR A 150 4.47 -9.89 6.24
N LEU A 151 4.83 -8.76 5.63
CA LEU A 151 3.88 -7.97 4.85
C LEU A 151 3.41 -8.72 3.60
N ARG A 152 4.34 -9.38 2.87
CA ARG A 152 4.01 -10.25 1.74
C ARG A 152 3.00 -11.34 2.13
N ASP A 153 3.27 -12.08 3.21
CA ASP A 153 2.42 -13.16 3.67
C ASP A 153 1.05 -12.64 4.10
N PHE A 154 1.02 -11.52 4.81
CA PHE A 154 -0.22 -10.84 5.21
C PHE A 154 -1.07 -10.40 4.00
N MET A 155 -0.44 -9.86 2.95
CA MET A 155 -1.15 -9.49 1.72
C MET A 155 -1.73 -10.71 1.00
N ILE A 156 -1.01 -11.83 0.96
CA ILE A 156 -1.49 -13.09 0.37
C ILE A 156 -2.70 -13.61 1.17
N GLU A 157 -2.57 -13.73 2.49
CA GLU A 157 -3.61 -14.22 3.39
C GLU A 157 -4.90 -13.42 3.28
N ASN A 158 -4.79 -12.09 3.15
CA ASN A 158 -5.91 -11.16 3.11
C ASN A 158 -6.32 -10.74 1.69
N ARG A 159 -5.71 -11.31 0.65
CA ARG A 159 -5.98 -11.00 -0.77
C ARG A 159 -5.87 -9.52 -1.10
N ILE A 160 -4.85 -8.87 -0.57
CA ILE A 160 -4.56 -7.46 -0.84
C ILE A 160 -3.71 -7.36 -2.12
N HIS A 161 -4.19 -6.63 -3.11
CA HIS A 161 -3.42 -6.31 -4.30
C HIS A 161 -2.27 -5.37 -3.97
N HIS A 162 -1.22 -5.41 -4.77
CA HIS A 162 -0.04 -4.60 -4.48
C HIS A 162 0.73 -4.18 -5.74
N THR A 163 1.53 -3.13 -5.59
CA THR A 163 2.60 -2.72 -6.50
C THR A 163 3.89 -2.60 -5.71
N PHE A 164 4.98 -3.18 -6.23
CA PHE A 164 6.27 -3.20 -5.52
C PHE A 164 7.11 -1.96 -5.83
N TRP A 165 7.67 -1.33 -4.83
CA TRP A 165 8.58 -0.20 -4.98
C TRP A 165 10.02 -0.63 -4.73
N CYS A 166 10.87 -0.72 -5.79
CA CYS A 166 10.44 -0.47 -7.16
C CYS A 166 11.13 -1.45 -8.13
N PHE A 167 10.84 -1.31 -9.42
CA PHE A 167 11.40 -2.21 -10.43
C PHE A 167 12.91 -1.97 -10.62
N ASN A 168 13.34 -0.73 -10.81
CA ASN A 168 14.74 -0.36 -11.07
C ASN A 168 15.46 0.19 -9.83
N GLU A 169 16.78 0.26 -9.87
CA GLU A 169 17.65 0.60 -8.74
C GLU A 169 17.71 2.09 -8.35
N ASN A 170 16.83 2.94 -8.88
CA ASN A 170 16.91 4.38 -8.67
C ASN A 170 16.53 4.85 -7.26
N SER A 171 15.82 4.03 -6.49
CA SER A 171 15.49 4.36 -5.11
C SER A 171 16.67 4.12 -4.20
N GLY A 172 17.17 5.19 -3.56
CA GLY A 172 18.24 5.11 -2.57
C GLY A 172 17.84 4.39 -1.27
N ASP A 173 16.53 4.31 -0.99
CA ASP A 173 15.98 3.79 0.25
C ASP A 173 15.62 2.30 0.16
N THR A 174 15.30 1.81 -1.04
CA THR A 174 14.79 0.46 -1.24
C THR A 174 15.56 -0.36 -2.27
N GLY A 175 16.35 0.30 -3.13
CA GLY A 175 16.88 -0.33 -4.34
C GLY A 175 15.77 -0.74 -5.29
N GLY A 176 16.03 -1.73 -6.12
CA GLY A 176 15.04 -2.24 -7.09
C GLY A 176 15.08 -3.76 -7.20
N LEU A 177 14.18 -4.30 -8.04
CA LEU A 177 14.19 -5.71 -8.46
C LEU A 177 15.25 -5.97 -9.54
N VAL A 178 15.66 -4.94 -10.28
CA VAL A 178 16.69 -5.02 -11.30
C VAL A 178 17.72 -3.92 -11.10
N TYR A 179 18.97 -4.22 -11.47
CA TYR A 179 20.10 -3.32 -11.40
C TYR A 179 21.02 -3.51 -12.62
N ASP A 180 22.19 -2.83 -12.65
CA ASP A 180 23.11 -2.84 -13.80
C ASP A 180 22.39 -2.44 -15.11
N ASN A 181 21.72 -1.29 -15.13
CA ASN A 181 20.96 -0.81 -16.28
C ASN A 181 19.95 -1.83 -16.82
N PHE A 182 19.17 -2.45 -15.95
CA PHE A 182 18.19 -3.52 -16.24
C PHE A 182 18.82 -4.83 -16.73
N GLY A 183 20.14 -5.01 -16.58
CA GLY A 183 20.87 -6.19 -17.04
C GLY A 183 20.85 -7.36 -16.05
N LYS A 184 20.45 -7.14 -14.80
CA LYS A 184 20.55 -8.14 -13.74
C LYS A 184 19.40 -8.07 -12.75
N TRP A 185 18.84 -9.22 -12.42
CA TRP A 185 17.86 -9.36 -11.37
C TRP A 185 18.50 -9.44 -9.99
N ASP A 186 17.83 -8.88 -8.98
CA ASP A 186 18.00 -9.25 -7.59
C ASP A 186 17.18 -10.53 -7.34
N GLU A 187 17.83 -11.67 -7.51
CA GLU A 187 17.17 -12.99 -7.49
C GLU A 187 16.54 -13.29 -6.12
N ASP A 188 17.20 -12.89 -5.03
CA ASP A 188 16.71 -13.12 -3.67
C ASP A 188 15.47 -12.27 -3.40
N LYS A 189 15.50 -10.99 -3.77
CA LYS A 189 14.37 -10.10 -3.66
C LYS A 189 13.20 -10.54 -4.55
N TYR A 190 13.48 -10.96 -5.77
CA TYR A 190 12.46 -11.51 -6.65
C TYR A 190 11.84 -12.79 -6.09
N ALA A 191 12.64 -13.69 -5.51
CA ALA A 191 12.14 -14.90 -4.87
C ALA A 191 11.23 -14.60 -3.68
N LEU A 192 11.53 -13.53 -2.91
CA LEU A 192 10.67 -13.05 -1.83
C LEU A 192 9.32 -12.52 -2.37
N VAL A 193 9.32 -11.71 -3.43
CA VAL A 193 8.11 -11.08 -3.99
C VAL A 193 7.25 -12.07 -4.77
N LYS A 194 7.86 -13.02 -5.46
CA LYS A 194 7.20 -13.94 -6.40
C LYS A 194 5.94 -14.64 -5.87
N PRO A 195 5.86 -15.13 -4.61
CA PRO A 195 4.65 -15.75 -4.07
C PRO A 195 3.42 -14.82 -4.03
N ALA A 196 3.62 -13.51 -3.97
CA ALA A 196 2.55 -12.52 -3.95
C ALA A 196 2.10 -12.07 -5.35
N LEU A 197 2.80 -12.47 -6.42
CA LEU A 197 2.40 -12.15 -7.78
C LEU A 197 1.14 -12.92 -8.16
N TRP A 198 0.31 -12.30 -9.00
CA TRP A 198 -0.97 -12.87 -9.38
C TRP A 198 -0.80 -14.16 -10.21
N GLN A 199 -1.25 -15.27 -9.66
CA GLN A 199 -1.07 -16.63 -10.19
C GLN A 199 -2.35 -17.43 -10.03
N ASP A 200 -2.54 -18.40 -10.94
CA ASP A 200 -3.56 -19.43 -10.77
C ASP A 200 -3.09 -20.53 -9.78
N ASP A 201 -3.98 -21.48 -9.49
CA ASP A 201 -3.70 -22.61 -8.57
C ASP A 201 -2.56 -23.54 -9.04
N ASN A 202 -2.13 -23.41 -10.29
CA ASN A 202 -1.01 -24.16 -10.87
C ASN A 202 0.29 -23.36 -10.92
N GLY A 203 0.30 -22.14 -10.37
CA GLY A 203 1.45 -21.23 -10.37
C GLY A 203 1.72 -20.57 -11.71
N LYS A 204 0.74 -20.52 -12.62
CA LYS A 204 0.85 -19.77 -13.87
C LYS A 204 0.54 -18.30 -13.62
N PHE A 205 1.42 -17.43 -14.06
CA PHE A 205 1.18 -15.99 -13.96
C PHE A 205 -0.01 -15.56 -14.82
N ILE A 206 -0.93 -14.79 -14.23
CA ILE A 206 -2.10 -14.25 -14.89
C ILE A 206 -1.74 -12.91 -15.50
N SER A 207 -1.92 -12.78 -16.82
CA SER A 207 -1.72 -11.54 -17.54
C SER A 207 -2.82 -10.53 -17.20
N LEU A 208 -2.48 -9.25 -17.22
CA LEU A 208 -3.49 -8.17 -17.24
C LEU A 208 -4.13 -7.99 -18.62
N ASP A 209 -3.55 -8.58 -19.67
CA ASP A 209 -4.12 -8.56 -21.02
C ASP A 209 -5.18 -9.66 -21.19
N HIS A 210 -6.27 -9.31 -21.85
CA HIS A 210 -7.39 -10.23 -22.06
C HIS A 210 -7.05 -11.42 -22.95
N THR A 211 -6.17 -11.23 -23.92
CA THR A 211 -5.91 -12.25 -24.96
C THR A 211 -4.47 -12.74 -25.01
N ILE A 212 -3.54 -11.99 -24.44
CA ILE A 212 -2.12 -12.30 -24.47
C ILE A 212 -1.68 -12.86 -23.13
N ALA A 213 -1.19 -14.10 -23.14
CA ALA A 213 -0.61 -14.74 -21.97
C ALA A 213 0.72 -14.07 -21.56
N LEU A 214 1.02 -14.07 -20.28
CA LEU A 214 2.27 -13.52 -19.73
C LEU A 214 3.40 -14.57 -19.89
N GLY A 215 4.20 -14.41 -20.94
CA GLY A 215 5.28 -15.35 -21.24
C GLY A 215 4.81 -16.73 -21.66
N SER A 216 5.74 -17.68 -21.74
CA SER A 216 5.45 -19.06 -22.20
C SER A 216 4.67 -19.91 -21.20
N ASN A 217 4.73 -19.55 -19.93
CA ASN A 217 4.09 -20.31 -18.84
C ASN A 217 2.95 -19.53 -18.17
N GLY A 218 2.54 -18.41 -18.76
CA GLY A 218 1.44 -17.59 -18.26
C GLY A 218 0.09 -18.00 -18.84
N ILE A 219 -0.95 -17.31 -18.39
CA ILE A 219 -2.33 -17.47 -18.84
C ILE A 219 -2.91 -16.08 -19.11
N SER A 220 -3.76 -15.92 -20.11
CA SER A 220 -4.46 -14.67 -20.38
C SER A 220 -5.57 -14.43 -19.35
N LEU A 221 -5.99 -13.19 -19.19
CA LEU A 221 -7.09 -12.85 -18.30
C LEU A 221 -8.41 -13.53 -18.74
N SER A 222 -8.67 -13.59 -20.05
CA SER A 222 -9.86 -14.25 -20.58
C SER A 222 -9.85 -15.76 -20.34
N ASP A 223 -8.70 -16.40 -20.48
CA ASP A 223 -8.59 -17.84 -20.20
C ASP A 223 -8.76 -18.14 -18.71
N TYR A 224 -8.24 -17.27 -17.84
CA TYR A 224 -8.40 -17.41 -16.38
C TYR A 224 -9.86 -17.31 -15.96
N TYR A 225 -10.61 -16.31 -16.44
CA TYR A 225 -12.03 -16.14 -16.12
C TYR A 225 -12.97 -16.97 -16.98
N GLY A 226 -12.56 -17.38 -18.18
CA GLY A 226 -13.37 -18.17 -19.10
C GLY A 226 -13.30 -19.66 -18.90
N GLY A 227 -12.37 -20.13 -18.09
CA GLY A 227 -12.19 -21.56 -17.75
C GLY A 227 -13.06 -22.06 -16.59
N ASN A 228 -13.99 -21.26 -16.09
CA ASN A 228 -14.94 -21.61 -15.02
C ASN A 228 -16.35 -21.86 -15.56
#